data_1024a9c47edf02b0dcff0904b1b066ec
#
_entry.id   1024a9c47edf02b0dcff0904b1b066ec
#
_cell.length_a   1.000
_cell.length_b   1.000
_cell.length_c   1.000
_cell.angle_alpha   90.00
_cell.angle_beta   90.00
_cell.angle_gamma   90.00
#
_symmetry.space_group_name_H-M   'P 1'
#
loop_
_entity.id
_entity.type
_entity.pdbx_description
1 polymer ?
#
loop_
_entity_poly.entity_id
_entity_poly.type
_entity_poly.pdbx_seq_one_letter_code
_entity_poly.pdbx_strand_id
1 'polypeptide(L)'
;MPETTAAHEHIIKSYDTELTRLLTEITSMGQLASEQLKLAATAVEERDSELAARVVQGDAAIDALEHEVSHDVLRLLALRQPIARDLRDVLAALRIAADIERIGDYAANVAKRSIALNQAMPMRPAAALPQLAQVAGAMLRDVLEAYRRNDAEAAIEVWKRDVQLDTLYTAMFRELLTYMMEDPRNITPCTHLLFMAKNIERIGDHATNIAENVYFLVHAKPLTGERRKNDHTSAVIS
;
A
#
# COMPACT_ATOMS: atom_id res chain seq x y z
N MET A 1 24.26 -45.48 -3.22
CA MET A 1 24.08 -44.07 -3.55
C MET A 1 22.97 -43.41 -2.73
N PRO A 2 23.04 -43.32 -1.39
CA PRO A 2 22.03 -42.64 -0.57
C PRO A 2 22.38 -41.17 -0.21
N GLU A 3 23.62 -40.72 -0.35
CA GLU A 3 24.04 -39.39 0.12
C GLU A 3 23.55 -38.22 -0.75
N THR A 4 23.36 -38.44 -2.05
CA THR A 4 22.88 -37.39 -2.99
C THR A 4 21.42 -37.03 -2.76
N THR A 5 20.59 -37.95 -2.30
CA THR A 5 19.14 -37.73 -2.06
C THR A 5 18.95 -36.92 -0.77
N ALA A 6 19.69 -37.22 0.30
CA ALA A 6 19.62 -36.51 1.57
C ALA A 6 20.11 -35.05 1.45
N ALA A 7 21.18 -34.81 0.69
CA ALA A 7 21.68 -33.44 0.43
C ALA A 7 20.69 -32.63 -0.40
N HIS A 8 20.02 -33.23 -1.39
CA HIS A 8 18.99 -32.57 -2.22
C HIS A 8 17.75 -32.23 -1.40
N GLU A 9 17.23 -33.13 -0.58
CA GLU A 9 16.14 -32.85 0.36
C GLU A 9 16.47 -31.73 1.36
N HIS A 10 17.69 -31.68 1.84
CA HIS A 10 18.13 -30.64 2.79
C HIS A 10 18.20 -29.27 2.12
N ILE A 11 18.59 -29.19 0.85
CA ILE A 11 18.63 -27.96 0.07
C ILE A 11 17.20 -27.45 -0.20
N ILE A 12 16.28 -28.32 -0.57
CA ILE A 12 14.86 -27.96 -0.81
C ILE A 12 14.22 -27.45 0.47
N LYS A 13 14.34 -28.15 1.60
CA LYS A 13 13.80 -27.73 2.90
C LYS A 13 14.37 -26.38 3.37
N SER A 14 15.64 -26.13 3.12
CA SER A 14 16.26 -24.85 3.45
C SER A 14 15.70 -23.70 2.61
N TYR A 15 15.41 -23.93 1.34
CA TYR A 15 14.83 -22.94 0.43
C TYR A 15 13.37 -22.60 0.81
N ASP A 16 12.54 -23.61 1.08
CA ASP A 16 11.16 -23.41 1.54
C ASP A 16 11.10 -22.61 2.84
N THR A 17 12.06 -22.83 3.74
CA THR A 17 12.18 -22.05 4.98
C THR A 17 12.48 -20.58 4.71
N GLU A 18 13.37 -20.28 3.75
CA GLU A 18 13.73 -18.92 3.36
C GLU A 18 12.55 -18.19 2.68
N LEU A 19 11.80 -18.87 1.80
CA LEU A 19 10.57 -18.31 1.20
C LEU A 19 9.48 -18.04 2.25
N THR A 20 9.29 -18.95 3.20
CA THR A 20 8.34 -18.77 4.31
C THR A 20 8.70 -17.59 5.17
N ARG A 21 9.99 -17.36 5.40
CA ARG A 21 10.51 -16.22 6.13
C ARG A 21 10.19 -14.91 5.39
N LEU A 22 10.49 -14.81 4.09
CA LEU A 22 10.14 -13.65 3.26
C LEU A 22 8.64 -13.34 3.31
N LEU A 23 7.79 -14.36 3.18
CA LEU A 23 6.34 -14.20 3.29
C LEU A 23 5.93 -13.62 4.64
N THR A 24 6.56 -14.08 5.73
CA THR A 24 6.27 -13.61 7.08
C THR A 24 6.72 -12.15 7.25
N GLU A 25 7.89 -11.78 6.78
CA GLU A 25 8.43 -10.42 6.83
C GLU A 25 7.53 -9.44 6.05
N ILE A 26 7.15 -9.79 4.82
CA ILE A 26 6.24 -8.98 3.99
C ILE A 26 4.86 -8.84 4.64
N THR A 27 4.34 -9.91 5.24
CA THR A 27 3.04 -9.86 5.94
C THR A 27 3.12 -8.93 7.15
N SER A 28 4.19 -8.99 7.93
CA SER A 28 4.42 -8.12 9.08
C SER A 28 4.58 -6.66 8.67
N MET A 29 5.34 -6.40 7.60
CA MET A 29 5.49 -5.07 7.01
C MET A 29 4.14 -4.49 6.56
N GLY A 30 3.31 -5.29 5.89
CA GLY A 30 1.98 -4.89 5.46
C GLY A 30 1.01 -4.62 6.62
N GLN A 31 1.12 -5.36 7.73
CA GLN A 31 0.35 -5.09 8.94
C GLN A 31 0.74 -3.74 9.57
N LEU A 32 2.05 -3.42 9.62
CA LEU A 32 2.53 -2.12 10.08
C LEU A 32 2.01 -0.97 9.20
N ALA A 33 2.09 -1.10 7.87
CA ALA A 33 1.57 -0.09 6.95
C ALA A 33 0.05 0.11 7.09
N SER A 34 -0.70 -0.98 7.28
CA SER A 34 -2.15 -0.92 7.53
C SER A 34 -2.49 -0.22 8.85
N GLU A 35 -1.74 -0.47 9.91
CA GLU A 35 -1.94 0.21 11.19
C GLU A 35 -1.53 1.67 11.11
N GLN A 36 -0.44 2.01 10.42
CA GLN A 36 -0.04 3.40 10.18
C GLN A 36 -1.13 4.18 9.44
N LEU A 37 -1.71 3.63 8.38
CA LEU A 37 -2.80 4.29 7.66
C LEU A 37 -4.01 4.54 8.57
N LYS A 38 -4.38 3.56 9.38
CA LYS A 38 -5.48 3.68 10.36
C LYS A 38 -5.20 4.77 11.38
N LEU A 39 -4.00 4.78 11.99
CA LEU A 39 -3.59 5.79 12.95
C LEU A 39 -3.50 7.19 12.32
N ALA A 40 -3.04 7.30 11.08
CA ALA A 40 -3.04 8.56 10.33
C ALA A 40 -4.46 9.09 10.15
N ALA A 41 -5.42 8.23 9.77
CA ALA A 41 -6.83 8.61 9.63
C ALA A 41 -7.44 9.06 10.98
N THR A 42 -7.17 8.33 12.07
CA THR A 42 -7.61 8.70 13.42
C THR A 42 -7.01 10.06 13.84
N ALA A 43 -5.71 10.30 13.58
CA ALA A 43 -5.07 11.57 13.88
C ALA A 43 -5.69 12.77 13.13
N VAL A 44 -6.19 12.54 11.91
CA VAL A 44 -6.95 13.55 11.15
C VAL A 44 -8.31 13.80 11.79
N GLU A 45 -9.05 12.73 12.10
CA GLU A 45 -10.41 12.81 12.65
C GLU A 45 -10.44 13.48 14.02
N GLU A 46 -9.54 13.05 14.91
CA GLU A 46 -9.43 13.55 16.28
C GLU A 46 -8.61 14.86 16.39
N ARG A 47 -7.97 15.30 15.28
CA ARG A 47 -7.04 16.43 15.24
C ARG A 47 -5.88 16.28 16.23
N ASP A 48 -5.42 15.03 16.40
CA ASP A 48 -4.34 14.67 17.33
C ASP A 48 -2.98 14.78 16.64
N SER A 49 -2.27 15.89 16.90
CA SER A 49 -0.93 16.13 16.33
C SER A 49 0.15 15.26 16.98
N GLU A 50 -0.04 14.76 18.22
CA GLU A 50 0.91 13.86 18.86
C GLU A 50 0.80 12.45 18.25
N LEU A 51 -0.42 11.97 18.02
CA LEU A 51 -0.65 10.72 17.29
C LEU A 51 -0.05 10.80 15.87
N ALA A 52 -0.30 11.91 15.15
CA ALA A 52 0.27 12.14 13.84
C ALA A 52 1.82 12.11 13.86
N ALA A 53 2.45 12.73 14.84
CA ALA A 53 3.91 12.71 14.99
C ALA A 53 4.44 11.29 15.24
N ARG A 54 3.73 10.47 16.03
CA ARG A 54 4.09 9.05 16.23
C ARG A 54 4.00 8.24 14.94
N VAL A 55 2.98 8.46 14.11
CA VAL A 55 2.85 7.81 12.80
C VAL A 55 4.04 8.18 11.90
N VAL A 56 4.40 9.47 11.83
CA VAL A 56 5.57 9.91 11.02
C VAL A 56 6.87 9.25 11.49
N GLN A 57 7.07 9.11 12.81
CA GLN A 57 8.27 8.45 13.36
C GLN A 57 8.26 6.92 13.12
N GLY A 58 7.08 6.32 13.09
CA GLY A 58 6.92 4.87 12.88
C GLY A 58 7.27 4.39 11.48
N ASP A 59 7.34 5.29 10.51
CA ASP A 59 7.64 4.99 9.10
C ASP A 59 9.01 4.30 8.92
N ALA A 60 10.01 4.74 9.67
CA ALA A 60 11.35 4.17 9.66
C ALA A 60 11.38 2.64 9.97
N ALA A 61 10.36 2.11 10.62
CA ALA A 61 10.27 0.68 10.87
C ALA A 61 9.87 -0.12 9.61
N ILE A 62 9.05 0.47 8.74
CA ILE A 62 8.69 -0.12 7.45
C ILE A 62 9.88 -0.08 6.51
N ASP A 63 10.61 1.05 6.45
CA ASP A 63 11.83 1.20 5.67
C ASP A 63 12.88 0.14 6.05
N ALA A 64 13.08 -0.07 7.37
CA ALA A 64 14.02 -1.08 7.85
C ALA A 64 13.64 -2.49 7.39
N LEU A 65 12.36 -2.85 7.43
CA LEU A 65 11.86 -4.15 6.97
C LEU A 65 12.00 -4.30 5.44
N GLU A 66 11.74 -3.23 4.66
CA GLU A 66 11.97 -3.26 3.21
C GLU A 66 13.43 -3.58 2.90
N HIS A 67 14.36 -2.91 3.58
CA HIS A 67 15.79 -3.17 3.42
C HIS A 67 16.19 -4.62 3.79
N GLU A 68 15.60 -5.18 4.86
CA GLU A 68 15.83 -6.59 5.23
C GLU A 68 15.30 -7.54 4.15
N VAL A 69 14.09 -7.35 3.65
CA VAL A 69 13.51 -8.14 2.56
C VAL A 69 14.38 -8.04 1.31
N SER A 70 14.78 -6.83 0.92
CA SER A 70 15.65 -6.60 -0.25
C SER A 70 17.00 -7.30 -0.12
N HIS A 71 17.62 -7.25 1.07
CA HIS A 71 18.87 -7.96 1.35
C HIS A 71 18.70 -9.49 1.27
N ASP A 72 17.64 -10.03 1.86
CA ASP A 72 17.37 -11.47 1.86
C ASP A 72 17.05 -11.99 0.46
N VAL A 73 16.32 -11.22 -0.36
CA VAL A 73 16.08 -11.52 -1.77
C VAL A 73 17.38 -11.59 -2.56
N LEU A 74 18.27 -10.59 -2.40
CA LEU A 74 19.57 -10.60 -3.08
C LEU A 74 20.43 -11.80 -2.67
N ARG A 75 20.44 -12.14 -1.39
CA ARG A 75 21.14 -13.31 -0.86
C ARG A 75 20.58 -14.61 -1.44
N LEU A 76 19.26 -14.75 -1.53
CA LEU A 76 18.59 -15.90 -2.14
C LEU A 76 18.97 -16.07 -3.61
N LEU A 77 18.90 -14.99 -4.38
CA LEU A 77 19.27 -15.02 -5.81
C LEU A 77 20.73 -15.43 -6.02
N ALA A 78 21.64 -14.89 -5.20
CA ALA A 78 23.08 -15.18 -5.31
C ALA A 78 23.44 -16.62 -4.92
N LEU A 79 22.83 -17.14 -3.85
CA LEU A 79 23.21 -18.44 -3.28
C LEU A 79 22.43 -19.62 -3.86
N ARG A 80 21.18 -19.43 -4.28
CA ARG A 80 20.28 -20.53 -4.65
C ARG A 80 20.00 -20.62 -6.14
N GLN A 81 20.22 -19.52 -6.91
CA GLN A 81 19.95 -19.46 -8.35
C GLN A 81 18.52 -19.99 -8.68
N PRO A 82 17.46 -19.44 -8.06
CA PRO A 82 16.10 -19.96 -8.23
C PRO A 82 15.67 -19.93 -9.69
N ILE A 83 14.84 -20.90 -10.10
CA ILE A 83 14.36 -21.04 -11.47
C ILE A 83 12.82 -21.06 -11.51
N ALA A 84 12.28 -20.67 -12.64
CA ALA A 84 10.85 -20.76 -12.96
C ALA A 84 9.96 -20.16 -11.85
N ARG A 85 9.23 -20.99 -11.09
CA ARG A 85 8.29 -20.55 -10.06
C ARG A 85 9.01 -19.84 -8.92
N ASP A 86 10.06 -20.44 -8.42
CA ASP A 86 10.83 -19.92 -7.29
C ASP A 86 11.40 -18.52 -7.57
N LEU A 87 11.86 -18.28 -8.80
CA LEU A 87 12.31 -16.96 -9.23
C LEU A 87 11.16 -15.95 -9.22
N ARG A 88 9.94 -16.36 -9.61
CA ARG A 88 8.78 -15.47 -9.55
C ARG A 88 8.41 -15.13 -8.12
N ASP A 89 8.43 -16.12 -7.20
CA ASP A 89 8.13 -15.93 -5.78
C ASP A 89 9.07 -14.88 -5.17
N VAL A 90 10.38 -14.99 -5.42
CA VAL A 90 11.40 -14.07 -4.92
C VAL A 90 11.24 -12.65 -5.54
N LEU A 91 10.99 -12.57 -6.85
CA LEU A 91 10.79 -11.27 -7.53
C LEU A 91 9.46 -10.60 -7.12
N ALA A 92 8.40 -11.37 -6.89
CA ALA A 92 7.15 -10.84 -6.39
C ALA A 92 7.32 -10.31 -4.96
N ALA A 93 8.05 -11.02 -4.09
CA ALA A 93 8.38 -10.58 -2.75
C ALA A 93 9.04 -9.21 -2.74
N LEU A 94 10.07 -9.00 -3.57
CA LEU A 94 10.78 -7.73 -3.69
C LEU A 94 9.85 -6.58 -4.14
N ARG A 95 9.02 -6.82 -5.16
CA ARG A 95 8.08 -5.81 -5.67
C ARG A 95 6.99 -5.46 -4.65
N ILE A 96 6.44 -6.47 -3.99
CA ILE A 96 5.40 -6.28 -2.98
C ILE A 96 5.96 -5.51 -1.78
N ALA A 97 7.18 -5.81 -1.32
CA ALA A 97 7.83 -5.04 -0.25
C ALA A 97 8.00 -3.57 -0.63
N ALA A 98 8.44 -3.27 -1.85
CA ALA A 98 8.56 -1.90 -2.35
C ALA A 98 7.20 -1.18 -2.42
N ASP A 99 6.11 -1.86 -2.85
CA ASP A 99 4.77 -1.29 -2.85
C ASP A 99 4.28 -1.00 -1.41
N ILE A 100 4.59 -1.87 -0.44
CA ILE A 100 4.20 -1.67 0.97
C ILE A 100 4.98 -0.50 1.60
N GLU A 101 6.26 -0.33 1.29
CA GLU A 101 7.05 0.84 1.73
C GLU A 101 6.39 2.13 1.23
N ARG A 102 6.01 2.21 -0.05
CA ARG A 102 5.28 3.37 -0.59
C ARG A 102 3.95 3.62 0.13
N ILE A 103 3.24 2.57 0.52
CA ILE A 103 2.01 2.71 1.31
C ILE A 103 2.30 3.34 2.68
N GLY A 104 3.38 2.93 3.35
CA GLY A 104 3.87 3.53 4.60
C GLY A 104 4.19 5.02 4.42
N ASP A 105 5.02 5.35 3.43
CA ASP A 105 5.36 6.71 3.03
C ASP A 105 4.11 7.61 2.88
N TYR A 106 3.08 7.12 2.17
CA TYR A 106 1.85 7.91 1.97
C TYR A 106 1.02 8.04 3.25
N ALA A 107 0.98 7.03 4.11
CA ALA A 107 0.32 7.13 5.41
C ALA A 107 1.03 8.15 6.31
N ALA A 108 2.37 8.13 6.36
CA ALA A 108 3.18 9.12 7.07
C ALA A 108 2.98 10.53 6.51
N ASN A 109 2.85 10.69 5.19
CA ASN A 109 2.55 11.97 4.55
C ASN A 109 1.15 12.50 4.89
N VAL A 110 0.13 11.63 5.03
CA VAL A 110 -1.20 12.01 5.54
C VAL A 110 -1.07 12.54 6.97
N ALA A 111 -0.40 11.81 7.85
CA ALA A 111 -0.16 12.23 9.24
C ALA A 111 0.61 13.55 9.34
N LYS A 112 1.68 13.73 8.58
CA LYS A 112 2.47 14.97 8.54
C LYS A 112 1.63 16.18 8.13
N ARG A 113 0.71 16.01 7.18
CA ARG A 113 -0.19 17.10 6.74
C ARG A 113 -1.28 17.39 7.75
N SER A 114 -1.73 16.40 8.54
CA SER A 114 -2.73 16.62 9.60
C SER A 114 -2.19 17.57 10.67
N ILE A 115 -0.89 17.50 11.03
CA ILE A 115 -0.26 18.42 11.97
C ILE A 115 -0.37 19.88 11.48
N ALA A 116 -0.12 20.12 10.19
CA ALA A 116 -0.28 21.46 9.61
C ALA A 116 -1.75 21.88 9.56
N LEU A 117 -2.66 20.98 9.20
CA LEU A 117 -4.09 21.24 9.14
C LEU A 117 -4.69 21.56 10.51
N ASN A 118 -4.18 20.98 11.57
CA ASN A 118 -4.63 21.21 12.95
C ASN A 118 -4.40 22.64 13.45
N GLN A 119 -3.53 23.41 12.78
CA GLN A 119 -3.32 24.83 13.06
C GLN A 119 -4.43 25.72 12.46
N ALA A 120 -5.21 25.19 11.51
CA ALA A 120 -6.33 25.89 10.91
C ALA A 120 -7.67 25.54 11.61
N MET A 121 -8.71 26.31 11.33
CA MET A 121 -10.06 25.99 11.79
C MET A 121 -10.56 24.66 11.17
N PRO A 122 -11.37 23.88 11.91
CA PRO A 122 -11.95 22.65 11.40
C PRO A 122 -12.74 22.90 10.11
N MET A 123 -12.56 21.99 9.13
CA MET A 123 -13.25 22.05 7.83
C MET A 123 -14.15 20.82 7.64
N ARG A 124 -15.39 21.05 7.19
CA ARG A 124 -16.37 19.98 6.94
C ARG A 124 -15.83 18.88 5.98
N PRO A 125 -15.17 19.22 4.85
CA PRO A 125 -14.66 18.20 3.93
C PRO A 125 -13.64 17.22 4.54
N ALA A 126 -13.00 17.58 5.65
CA ALA A 126 -12.06 16.67 6.36
C ALA A 126 -12.75 15.39 6.82
N ALA A 127 -14.06 15.40 7.09
CA ALA A 127 -14.85 14.24 7.52
C ALA A 127 -14.94 13.12 6.48
N ALA A 128 -14.57 13.37 5.21
CA ALA A 128 -14.53 12.34 4.17
C ALA A 128 -13.23 11.49 4.19
N LEU A 129 -12.14 12.01 4.75
CA LEU A 129 -10.83 11.32 4.76
C LEU A 129 -10.85 9.96 5.47
N PRO A 130 -11.48 9.79 6.65
CA PRO A 130 -11.56 8.49 7.31
C PRO A 130 -12.21 7.41 6.43
N GLN A 131 -13.24 7.77 5.65
CA GLN A 131 -13.89 6.84 4.74
C GLN A 131 -12.96 6.41 3.60
N LEU A 132 -12.23 7.36 2.99
CA LEU A 132 -11.20 7.03 2.00
C LEU A 132 -10.15 6.06 2.57
N ALA A 133 -9.62 6.38 3.75
CA ALA A 133 -8.61 5.57 4.43
C ALA A 133 -9.14 4.16 4.79
N GLN A 134 -10.41 4.05 5.17
CA GLN A 134 -11.05 2.77 5.44
C GLN A 134 -11.10 1.88 4.19
N VAL A 135 -11.47 2.42 3.03
CA VAL A 135 -11.52 1.69 1.76
C VAL A 135 -10.12 1.24 1.35
N ALA A 136 -9.14 2.17 1.33
CA ALA A 136 -7.76 1.85 0.99
C ALA A 136 -7.14 0.82 1.95
N GLY A 137 -7.39 0.96 3.25
CA GLY A 137 -6.93 0.01 4.27
C GLY A 137 -7.58 -1.38 4.14
N ALA A 138 -8.85 -1.47 3.70
CA ALA A 138 -9.48 -2.74 3.39
C ALA A 138 -8.85 -3.39 2.15
N MET A 139 -8.58 -2.62 1.09
CA MET A 139 -7.87 -3.12 -0.10
C MET A 139 -6.50 -3.69 0.26
N LEU A 140 -5.73 -2.99 1.09
CA LEU A 140 -4.40 -3.44 1.53
C LEU A 140 -4.48 -4.76 2.31
N ARG A 141 -5.37 -4.84 3.30
CA ARG A 141 -5.52 -6.08 4.10
C ARG A 141 -5.92 -7.28 3.25
N ASP A 142 -6.88 -7.09 2.35
CA ASP A 142 -7.41 -8.18 1.52
C ASP A 142 -6.39 -8.64 0.47
N VAL A 143 -5.58 -7.74 -0.10
CA VAL A 143 -4.54 -8.12 -1.06
C VAL A 143 -3.37 -8.84 -0.38
N LEU A 144 -3.02 -8.48 0.86
CA LEU A 144 -2.00 -9.18 1.64
C LEU A 144 -2.46 -10.60 2.01
N GLU A 145 -3.74 -10.77 2.32
CA GLU A 145 -4.31 -12.09 2.55
C GLU A 145 -4.35 -12.92 1.26
N ALA A 146 -4.68 -12.30 0.11
CA ALA A 146 -4.60 -12.95 -1.20
C ALA A 146 -3.16 -13.38 -1.52
N TYR A 147 -2.16 -12.55 -1.23
CA TYR A 147 -0.75 -12.90 -1.37
C TYR A 147 -0.37 -14.09 -0.49
N ARG A 148 -0.73 -14.06 0.80
CA ARG A 148 -0.45 -15.13 1.75
C ARG A 148 -1.02 -16.49 1.32
N ARG A 149 -2.19 -16.48 0.63
CA ARG A 149 -2.88 -17.69 0.16
C ARG A 149 -2.56 -18.07 -1.28
N ASN A 150 -1.79 -17.27 -2.00
CA ASN A 150 -1.63 -17.39 -3.45
C ASN A 150 -2.99 -17.40 -4.18
N ASP A 151 -3.93 -16.54 -3.76
CA ASP A 151 -5.29 -16.46 -4.26
C ASP A 151 -5.42 -15.36 -5.30
N ALA A 152 -5.29 -15.73 -6.58
CA ALA A 152 -5.40 -14.80 -7.70
C ALA A 152 -6.81 -14.21 -7.87
N GLU A 153 -7.86 -14.94 -7.51
CA GLU A 153 -9.24 -14.47 -7.64
C GLU A 153 -9.53 -13.38 -6.59
N ALA A 154 -9.11 -13.59 -5.34
CA ALA A 154 -9.20 -12.58 -4.31
C ALA A 154 -8.40 -11.32 -4.68
N ALA A 155 -7.22 -11.47 -5.29
CA ALA A 155 -6.42 -10.34 -5.78
C ALA A 155 -7.15 -9.56 -6.90
N ILE A 156 -7.81 -10.22 -7.84
CA ILE A 156 -8.64 -9.59 -8.89
C ILE A 156 -9.78 -8.77 -8.26
N GLU A 157 -10.42 -9.27 -7.20
CA GLU A 157 -11.50 -8.54 -6.54
C GLU A 157 -10.98 -7.25 -5.86
N VAL A 158 -9.77 -7.27 -5.30
CA VAL A 158 -9.14 -6.05 -4.80
C VAL A 158 -8.84 -5.07 -5.93
N TRP A 159 -8.28 -5.57 -7.05
CA TRP A 159 -7.97 -4.76 -8.22
C TRP A 159 -9.21 -4.03 -8.80
N LYS A 160 -10.38 -4.69 -8.79
CA LYS A 160 -11.65 -4.09 -9.23
C LYS A 160 -12.17 -2.99 -8.28
N ARG A 161 -11.86 -3.05 -6.99
CA ARG A 161 -12.32 -2.07 -5.98
C ARG A 161 -11.66 -0.70 -6.08
N ASP A 162 -10.60 -0.57 -6.84
CA ASP A 162 -9.93 0.70 -7.10
C ASP A 162 -10.89 1.79 -7.62
N VAL A 163 -11.82 1.42 -8.50
CA VAL A 163 -12.87 2.31 -9.02
C VAL A 163 -13.69 2.96 -7.90
N GLN A 164 -13.91 2.26 -6.78
CA GLN A 164 -14.63 2.82 -5.64
C GLN A 164 -13.81 3.92 -4.96
N LEU A 165 -12.52 3.69 -4.75
CA LEU A 165 -11.62 4.66 -4.13
C LEU A 165 -11.45 5.90 -5.01
N ASP A 166 -11.25 5.72 -6.32
CA ASP A 166 -11.19 6.79 -7.33
C ASP A 166 -12.46 7.67 -7.31
N THR A 167 -13.63 7.05 -7.19
CA THR A 167 -14.91 7.76 -7.15
C THR A 167 -15.02 8.64 -5.90
N LEU A 168 -14.63 8.11 -4.73
CA LEU A 168 -14.62 8.87 -3.47
C LEU A 168 -13.61 10.01 -3.52
N TYR A 169 -12.40 9.75 -4.04
CA TYR A 169 -11.39 10.79 -4.23
C TYR A 169 -11.88 11.91 -5.16
N THR A 170 -12.46 11.56 -6.30
CA THR A 170 -13.00 12.54 -7.27
C THR A 170 -14.12 13.38 -6.68
N ALA A 171 -15.02 12.80 -5.87
CA ALA A 171 -16.07 13.51 -5.18
C ALA A 171 -15.49 14.53 -4.18
N MET A 172 -14.55 14.10 -3.36
CA MET A 172 -13.86 14.97 -2.40
C MET A 172 -13.08 16.09 -3.10
N PHE A 173 -12.39 15.79 -4.20
CA PHE A 173 -11.69 16.80 -5.01
C PHE A 173 -12.61 17.93 -5.45
N ARG A 174 -13.79 17.58 -6.00
CA ARG A 174 -14.79 18.58 -6.46
C ARG A 174 -15.34 19.41 -5.30
N GLU A 175 -15.62 18.79 -4.17
CA GLU A 175 -16.07 19.48 -2.97
C GLU A 175 -15.02 20.50 -2.50
N LEU A 176 -13.75 20.10 -2.43
CA LEU A 176 -12.65 20.98 -2.02
C LEU A 176 -12.47 22.17 -2.96
N LEU A 177 -12.62 21.98 -4.28
CA LEU A 177 -12.58 23.09 -5.24
C LEU A 177 -13.70 24.10 -4.97
N THR A 178 -14.91 23.64 -4.65
CA THR A 178 -16.04 24.52 -4.31
C THR A 178 -15.70 25.37 -3.08
N TYR A 179 -15.18 24.76 -2.02
CA TYR A 179 -14.75 25.51 -0.81
C TYR A 179 -13.65 26.52 -1.09
N MET A 180 -12.70 26.22 -1.98
CA MET A 180 -11.64 27.17 -2.37
C MET A 180 -12.24 28.38 -3.13
N MET A 181 -13.25 28.15 -3.97
CA MET A 181 -13.91 29.22 -4.74
C MET A 181 -14.82 30.11 -3.89
N GLU A 182 -15.43 29.55 -2.84
CA GLU A 182 -16.31 30.29 -1.94
C GLU A 182 -15.54 31.29 -1.05
N ASP A 183 -14.35 30.90 -0.58
CA ASP A 183 -13.52 31.76 0.29
C ASP A 183 -12.03 31.49 0.06
N PRO A 184 -11.25 32.49 -0.39
CA PRO A 184 -9.81 32.35 -0.59
C PRO A 184 -9.03 31.91 0.66
N ARG A 185 -9.56 32.13 1.86
CA ARG A 185 -8.93 31.67 3.12
C ARG A 185 -8.92 30.15 3.25
N ASN A 186 -9.81 29.46 2.51
CA ASN A 186 -9.90 28.00 2.47
C ASN A 186 -8.82 27.36 1.57
N ILE A 187 -8.13 28.13 0.72
CA ILE A 187 -7.19 27.58 -0.26
C ILE A 187 -6.11 26.72 0.43
N THR A 188 -5.43 27.24 1.43
CA THR A 188 -4.36 26.50 2.12
C THR A 188 -4.87 25.24 2.83
N PRO A 189 -5.90 25.28 3.70
CA PRO A 189 -6.38 24.05 4.35
C PRO A 189 -6.99 23.06 3.35
N CYS A 190 -7.72 23.50 2.32
CA CYS A 190 -8.21 22.61 1.26
C CYS A 190 -7.07 21.95 0.47
N THR A 191 -5.96 22.67 0.25
CA THR A 191 -4.79 22.11 -0.40
C THR A 191 -4.17 20.98 0.45
N HIS A 192 -4.08 21.13 1.78
CA HIS A 192 -3.65 20.03 2.64
C HIS A 192 -4.57 18.83 2.54
N LEU A 193 -5.90 19.03 2.61
CA LEU A 193 -6.89 17.96 2.47
C LEU A 193 -6.80 17.26 1.11
N LEU A 194 -6.61 18.02 0.02
CA LEU A 194 -6.44 17.48 -1.32
C LEU A 194 -5.24 16.55 -1.43
N PHE A 195 -4.08 16.96 -0.89
CA PHE A 195 -2.90 16.12 -0.88
C PHE A 195 -3.04 14.89 0.02
N MET A 196 -3.77 14.99 1.14
CA MET A 196 -4.06 13.83 2.01
C MET A 196 -4.94 12.83 1.26
N ALA A 197 -6.02 13.29 0.61
CA ALA A 197 -6.88 12.45 -0.20
C ALA A 197 -6.12 11.78 -1.36
N LYS A 198 -5.20 12.52 -2.03
CA LYS A 198 -4.37 11.96 -3.11
C LYS A 198 -3.37 10.92 -2.59
N ASN A 199 -2.80 11.11 -1.40
CA ASN A 199 -1.94 10.10 -0.80
C ASN A 199 -2.72 8.82 -0.48
N ILE A 200 -3.97 8.93 0.01
CA ILE A 200 -4.81 7.76 0.28
C ILE A 200 -5.20 7.04 -1.03
N GLU A 201 -5.51 7.77 -2.09
CA GLU A 201 -5.77 7.18 -3.40
C GLU A 201 -4.54 6.42 -3.93
N ARG A 202 -3.32 6.98 -3.78
CA ARG A 202 -2.09 6.29 -4.14
C ARG A 202 -1.86 5.01 -3.33
N ILE A 203 -2.30 4.95 -2.08
CA ILE A 203 -2.28 3.69 -1.30
C ILE A 203 -3.12 2.62 -2.01
N GLY A 204 -4.29 2.97 -2.54
CA GLY A 204 -5.10 2.08 -3.37
C GLY A 204 -4.37 1.65 -4.64
N ASP A 205 -3.71 2.57 -5.34
CA ASP A 205 -2.88 2.26 -6.51
C ASP A 205 -1.84 1.19 -6.19
N HIS A 206 -1.10 1.33 -5.07
CA HIS A 206 -0.11 0.33 -4.66
C HIS A 206 -0.75 -0.99 -4.23
N ALA A 207 -1.91 -0.98 -3.58
CA ALA A 207 -2.65 -2.21 -3.29
C ALA A 207 -3.05 -2.96 -4.59
N THR A 208 -3.41 -2.24 -5.66
CA THR A 208 -3.66 -2.86 -6.97
C THR A 208 -2.40 -3.38 -7.65
N ASN A 209 -1.24 -2.71 -7.49
CA ASN A 209 0.04 -3.23 -7.97
C ASN A 209 0.39 -4.56 -7.27
N ILE A 210 0.16 -4.65 -5.96
CA ILE A 210 0.32 -5.91 -5.21
C ILE A 210 -0.61 -6.98 -5.79
N ALA A 211 -1.88 -6.66 -6.08
CA ALA A 211 -2.83 -7.60 -6.69
C ALA A 211 -2.35 -8.12 -8.05
N GLU A 212 -1.80 -7.26 -8.89
CA GLU A 212 -1.20 -7.64 -10.17
C GLU A 212 0.01 -8.58 -9.99
N ASN A 213 0.85 -8.32 -8.97
CA ASN A 213 1.96 -9.20 -8.63
C ASN A 213 1.48 -10.57 -8.12
N VAL A 214 0.43 -10.64 -7.29
CA VAL A 214 -0.18 -11.90 -6.84
C VAL A 214 -0.75 -12.69 -8.03
N TYR A 215 -1.45 -12.03 -8.95
CA TYR A 215 -1.96 -12.66 -10.15
C TYR A 215 -0.83 -13.24 -11.03
N PHE A 216 0.24 -12.45 -11.25
CA PHE A 216 1.41 -12.88 -11.99
C PHE A 216 2.11 -14.08 -11.34
N LEU A 217 2.20 -14.09 -10.02
CA LEU A 217 2.81 -15.17 -9.24
C LEU A 217 2.09 -16.50 -9.50
N VAL A 218 0.74 -16.50 -9.50
CA VAL A 218 -0.07 -17.69 -9.67
C VAL A 218 -0.11 -18.14 -11.14
N HIS A 219 -0.33 -17.22 -12.07
CA HIS A 219 -0.60 -17.54 -13.47
C HIS A 219 0.61 -17.44 -14.42
N ALA A 220 1.75 -16.93 -13.94
CA ALA A 220 2.97 -16.66 -14.74
C ALA A 220 2.72 -15.76 -15.97
N LYS A 221 1.69 -14.93 -15.95
CA LYS A 221 1.33 -13.94 -16.97
C LYS A 221 0.78 -12.69 -16.34
N PRO A 222 0.99 -11.50 -16.93
CA PRO A 222 0.43 -10.26 -16.41
C PRO A 222 -1.10 -10.31 -16.39
N LEU A 223 -1.70 -9.59 -15.43
CA LEU A 223 -3.14 -9.32 -15.43
C LEU A 223 -3.43 -8.41 -16.63
N THR A 224 -4.18 -8.92 -17.61
CA THR A 224 -4.59 -8.17 -18.80
C THR A 224 -6.02 -7.70 -18.63
N GLY A 225 -6.21 -6.38 -18.59
CA GLY A 225 -7.52 -5.74 -18.51
C GLY A 225 -7.33 -4.23 -18.49
N GLU A 226 -8.24 -3.47 -19.07
CA GLU A 226 -8.23 -2.02 -18.84
C GLU A 226 -8.64 -1.76 -17.40
N ARG A 227 -7.68 -1.31 -16.57
CA ARG A 227 -7.97 -0.73 -15.28
C ARG A 227 -8.84 0.51 -15.54
N ARG A 228 -10.14 0.40 -15.23
CA ARG A 228 -11.04 1.55 -15.33
C ARG A 228 -10.67 2.53 -14.20
N LYS A 229 -9.79 3.48 -14.51
CA LYS A 229 -9.55 4.61 -13.61
C LYS A 229 -10.73 5.58 -13.74
N ASN A 230 -11.39 5.85 -12.62
CA ASN A 230 -12.42 6.88 -12.50
C ASN A 230 -11.84 8.21 -11.96
N ASP A 231 -10.52 8.31 -11.85
CA ASP A 231 -9.87 9.58 -11.55
C ASP A 231 -9.90 10.47 -12.79
N HIS A 232 -10.91 11.34 -12.87
CA HIS A 232 -11.07 12.34 -13.93
C HIS A 232 -10.41 13.68 -13.59
N THR A 233 -9.68 13.79 -12.48
CA THR A 233 -9.11 15.05 -11.99
C THR A 233 -8.02 15.60 -12.93
N SER A 234 -7.35 14.74 -13.70
CA SER A 234 -6.35 15.11 -14.70
C SER A 234 -6.93 15.40 -16.09
N ALA A 235 -8.22 15.12 -16.34
CA ALA A 235 -8.84 15.23 -17.66
C ALA A 235 -9.79 16.43 -17.80
N VAL A 236 -10.10 17.16 -16.71
CA VAL A 236 -11.04 18.29 -16.73
C VAL A 236 -10.28 19.60 -16.93
N ILE A 237 -9.89 19.86 -18.18
CA ILE A 237 -9.68 21.21 -18.69
C ILE A 237 -10.53 21.32 -19.95
N SER A 238 -11.79 21.65 -19.79
CA SER A 238 -12.65 22.18 -20.86
C SER A 238 -13.80 22.95 -20.25
#